data_24628fbe3e06f2e0d14d2eb67a983209
#
_entry.id   24628fbe3e06f2e0d14d2eb67a983209
#
_cell.length_a   1.000
_cell.length_b   1.000
_cell.length_c   1.000
_cell.angle_alpha   90.00
_cell.angle_beta   90.00
_cell.angle_gamma   90.00
#
_symmetry.space_group_name_H-M   'P 1'
#
loop_
_entity.id
_entity.type
_entity.pdbx_description
1 polymer ?
#
loop_
_entity_poly.entity_id
_entity_poly.type
_entity_poly.pdbx_seq_one_letter_code
_entity_poly.pdbx_strand_id
1 'polypeptide(L)'
;MCIRDRLKFARSEGCPWNEYTCSSAAYNKHLEILKWARSEGCPWDKEVCSNAALFGHLETLKWARSEGCLWDEKVCVNAAHYGHLEVLKWARSEGCPWDEWVCSYAAINGHLEILKYARSEGCPWDEKVCENAAWNGNLEVLKWARSQGCPWNEEVCSNAAVKGHLEVLKWARSRGCPWDVETREYAVEILRVEI
;
A
#
# COMPACT_ATOMS: atom_id res chain seq x y z
N MET A 1 -12.19 29.38 -16.48
CA MET A 1 -10.91 29.65 -15.79
C MET A 1 -10.35 28.32 -15.30
N CYS A 2 -9.17 27.91 -15.79
CA CYS A 2 -8.57 26.62 -15.40
C CYS A 2 -7.99 26.69 -13.97
N ILE A 3 -7.64 25.53 -13.38
CA ILE A 3 -7.09 25.46 -12.00
C ILE A 3 -5.82 26.34 -11.89
N ARG A 4 -4.95 26.29 -12.90
CA ARG A 4 -3.73 27.11 -12.94
C ARG A 4 -4.03 28.61 -12.91
N ASP A 5 -5.04 29.08 -13.65
CA ASP A 5 -5.39 30.49 -13.68
C ASP A 5 -5.94 30.97 -12.33
N ARG A 6 -6.74 30.10 -11.67
CA ARG A 6 -7.25 30.39 -10.32
C ARG A 6 -6.13 30.49 -9.29
N LEU A 7 -5.16 29.60 -9.36
CA LEU A 7 -3.99 29.63 -8.47
C LEU A 7 -3.12 30.88 -8.73
N LYS A 8 -2.91 31.24 -10.00
CA LYS A 8 -2.20 32.49 -10.36
C LYS A 8 -2.92 33.72 -9.81
N PHE A 9 -4.24 33.78 -9.98
CA PHE A 9 -5.04 34.87 -9.43
C PHE A 9 -4.95 34.94 -7.91
N ALA A 10 -5.17 33.82 -7.20
CA ALA A 10 -5.04 33.77 -5.75
C ALA A 10 -3.64 34.23 -5.29
N ARG A 11 -2.60 33.86 -6.02
CA ARG A 11 -1.22 34.29 -5.72
C ARG A 11 -1.02 35.79 -5.92
N SER A 12 -1.58 36.39 -6.99
CA SER A 12 -1.52 37.84 -7.25
C SER A 12 -2.27 38.65 -6.19
N GLU A 13 -3.30 38.06 -5.57
CA GLU A 13 -4.04 38.61 -4.44
C GLU A 13 -3.32 38.41 -3.07
N GLY A 14 -2.09 37.92 -3.08
CA GLY A 14 -1.32 37.75 -1.86
C GLY A 14 -1.67 36.49 -1.03
N CYS A 15 -2.48 35.57 -1.56
CA CYS A 15 -2.76 34.29 -0.85
C CYS A 15 -1.47 33.54 -0.61
N PRO A 16 -1.11 33.22 0.65
CA PRO A 16 0.05 32.39 0.92
C PRO A 16 -0.19 30.97 0.42
N TRP A 17 0.84 30.33 -0.04
CA TRP A 17 0.84 28.90 -0.24
C TRP A 17 1.85 28.22 0.69
N ASN A 18 1.63 26.97 0.91
CA ASN A 18 2.43 26.14 1.79
C ASN A 18 2.68 24.76 1.12
N GLU A 19 3.24 23.84 1.85
CA GLU A 19 3.55 22.48 1.40
C GLU A 19 2.32 21.75 0.85
N TYR A 20 1.12 22.04 1.38
CA TYR A 20 -0.15 21.46 0.89
C TYR A 20 -0.46 21.84 -0.56
N THR A 21 -0.01 22.97 -1.06
CA THR A 21 -0.24 23.35 -2.46
C THR A 21 0.46 22.37 -3.40
N CYS A 22 1.71 22.05 -3.13
CA CYS A 22 2.48 21.09 -3.91
C CYS A 22 2.00 19.64 -3.69
N SER A 23 1.75 19.23 -2.45
CA SER A 23 1.29 17.87 -2.15
C SER A 23 -0.10 17.60 -2.71
N SER A 24 -1.01 18.60 -2.71
CA SER A 24 -2.33 18.50 -3.37
C SER A 24 -2.23 18.42 -4.89
N ALA A 25 -1.29 19.12 -5.51
CA ALA A 25 -1.05 19.01 -6.94
C ALA A 25 -0.53 17.61 -7.32
N ALA A 26 0.35 17.02 -6.50
CA ALA A 26 0.83 15.65 -6.67
C ALA A 26 -0.29 14.62 -6.46
N TYR A 27 -1.11 14.80 -5.44
CA TYR A 27 -2.29 13.98 -5.13
C TYR A 27 -3.24 13.89 -6.33
N ASN A 28 -3.54 15.03 -6.97
CA ASN A 28 -4.52 15.14 -8.06
C ASN A 28 -3.93 14.95 -9.46
N LYS A 29 -2.70 14.45 -9.60
CA LYS A 29 -2.02 14.26 -10.89
C LYS A 29 -1.81 15.55 -11.71
N HIS A 30 -1.72 16.68 -11.04
CA HIS A 30 -1.55 17.97 -11.71
C HIS A 30 -0.07 18.34 -11.83
N LEU A 31 0.71 17.55 -12.60
CA LEU A 31 2.15 17.72 -12.74
C LEU A 31 2.55 19.12 -13.22
N GLU A 32 1.84 19.66 -14.20
CA GLU A 32 2.13 21.01 -14.72
C GLU A 32 1.87 22.13 -13.70
N ILE A 33 0.88 21.93 -12.82
CA ILE A 33 0.64 22.84 -11.69
C ILE A 33 1.76 22.71 -10.66
N LEU A 34 2.16 21.49 -10.34
CA LEU A 34 3.25 21.22 -9.41
C LEU A 34 4.56 21.86 -9.90
N LYS A 35 4.90 21.68 -11.18
CA LYS A 35 6.07 22.28 -11.82
C LYS A 35 6.03 23.81 -11.73
N TRP A 36 4.89 24.40 -12.08
CA TRP A 36 4.71 25.86 -11.99
C TRP A 36 4.81 26.35 -10.55
N ALA A 37 4.13 25.72 -9.58
CA ALA A 37 4.18 26.11 -8.17
C ALA A 37 5.63 26.09 -7.65
N ARG A 38 6.41 25.09 -8.02
CA ARG A 38 7.83 25.00 -7.65
C ARG A 38 8.67 26.11 -8.29
N SER A 39 8.45 26.43 -9.57
CA SER A 39 9.18 27.54 -10.24
C SER A 39 8.92 28.89 -9.60
N GLU A 40 7.75 29.07 -8.94
CA GLU A 40 7.38 30.26 -8.18
C GLU A 40 7.79 30.18 -6.69
N GLY A 41 8.59 29.20 -6.30
CA GLY A 41 9.11 29.06 -4.95
C GLY A 41 8.14 28.46 -3.93
N CYS A 42 7.07 27.78 -4.35
CA CYS A 42 6.17 27.10 -3.42
C CYS A 42 6.97 26.05 -2.62
N PRO A 43 6.89 26.05 -1.27
CA PRO A 43 7.52 25.03 -0.46
C PRO A 43 6.91 23.64 -0.72
N TRP A 44 7.68 22.61 -0.49
CA TRP A 44 7.22 21.23 -0.52
C TRP A 44 7.99 20.36 0.50
N ASP A 45 7.44 19.20 0.79
CA ASP A 45 8.02 18.21 1.64
C ASP A 45 7.91 16.80 1.03
N LYS A 46 8.25 15.78 1.78
CA LYS A 46 8.18 14.37 1.36
C LYS A 46 6.76 13.89 0.99
N GLU A 47 5.71 14.59 1.44
CA GLU A 47 4.33 14.23 1.13
C GLU A 47 4.01 14.36 -0.38
N VAL A 48 4.76 15.16 -1.12
CA VAL A 48 4.66 15.21 -2.60
C VAL A 48 4.97 13.85 -3.21
N CYS A 49 6.08 13.23 -2.80
CA CYS A 49 6.46 11.90 -3.27
C CYS A 49 5.51 10.81 -2.74
N SER A 50 5.11 10.91 -1.48
CA SER A 50 4.19 9.99 -0.82
C SER A 50 2.83 9.98 -1.52
N ASN A 51 2.26 11.18 -1.82
CA ASN A 51 0.99 11.32 -2.53
C ASN A 51 1.08 10.86 -4.00
N ALA A 52 2.19 11.14 -4.68
CA ALA A 52 2.39 10.63 -6.03
C ALA A 52 2.42 9.09 -6.06
N ALA A 53 3.03 8.46 -5.07
CA ALA A 53 3.07 7.00 -4.94
C ALA A 53 1.71 6.41 -4.56
N LEU A 54 0.96 7.08 -3.67
CA LEU A 54 -0.38 6.70 -3.22
C LEU A 54 -1.35 6.47 -4.40
N PHE A 55 -1.26 7.32 -5.42
CA PHE A 55 -2.14 7.29 -6.59
C PHE A 55 -1.47 6.78 -7.88
N GLY A 56 -0.29 6.20 -7.79
CA GLY A 56 0.40 5.62 -8.93
C GLY A 56 0.90 6.64 -9.96
N HIS A 57 1.11 7.88 -9.56
CA HIS A 57 1.52 8.97 -10.46
C HIS A 57 3.04 8.93 -10.71
N LEU A 58 3.51 7.90 -11.41
CA LEU A 58 4.93 7.61 -11.62
C LEU A 58 5.70 8.81 -12.20
N GLU A 59 5.15 9.48 -13.20
CA GLU A 59 5.82 10.63 -13.83
C GLU A 59 5.94 11.84 -12.87
N THR A 60 4.94 12.06 -12.02
CA THR A 60 4.99 13.07 -10.97
C THR A 60 6.07 12.72 -9.94
N LEU A 61 6.13 11.47 -9.53
CA LEU A 61 7.13 10.99 -8.58
C LEU A 61 8.55 11.11 -9.16
N LYS A 62 8.77 10.68 -10.41
CA LYS A 62 10.06 10.81 -11.10
C LYS A 62 10.51 12.25 -11.16
N TRP A 63 9.62 13.14 -11.59
CA TRP A 63 9.93 14.56 -11.68
C TRP A 63 10.25 15.15 -10.30
N ALA A 64 9.42 14.89 -9.28
CA ALA A 64 9.67 15.40 -7.94
C ALA A 64 11.05 14.96 -7.40
N ARG A 65 11.45 13.73 -7.65
CA ARG A 65 12.76 13.22 -7.26
C ARG A 65 13.89 13.90 -8.02
N SER A 66 13.75 14.12 -9.31
CA SER A 66 14.77 14.85 -10.11
C SER A 66 14.98 16.29 -9.63
N GLU A 67 13.94 16.91 -9.04
CA GLU A 67 14.00 18.23 -8.44
C GLU A 67 14.43 18.22 -6.96
N GLY A 68 14.86 17.07 -6.44
CA GLY A 68 15.40 16.93 -5.09
C GLY A 68 14.34 16.80 -3.98
N CYS A 69 13.07 16.48 -4.30
CA CYS A 69 12.07 16.21 -3.28
C CYS A 69 12.50 15.01 -2.42
N LEU A 70 12.43 15.15 -1.11
CA LEU A 70 12.75 14.06 -0.19
C LEU A 70 11.65 13.00 -0.22
N TRP A 71 12.00 11.79 0.19
CA TRP A 71 11.07 10.68 0.40
C TRP A 71 11.51 9.79 1.57
N ASP A 72 10.63 8.92 2.00
CA ASP A 72 10.86 7.90 3.00
C ASP A 72 10.18 6.58 2.59
N GLU A 73 10.13 5.61 3.49
CA GLU A 73 9.49 4.29 3.30
C GLU A 73 8.02 4.38 2.88
N LYS A 74 7.32 5.46 3.22
CA LYS A 74 5.91 5.66 2.84
C LYS A 74 5.67 5.57 1.33
N VAL A 75 6.65 5.94 0.51
CA VAL A 75 6.52 5.84 -0.96
C VAL A 75 6.35 4.37 -1.37
N CYS A 76 7.21 3.48 -0.88
CA CYS A 76 7.11 2.05 -1.16
C CYS A 76 5.87 1.43 -0.51
N VAL A 77 5.56 1.80 0.72
CA VAL A 77 4.38 1.34 1.47
C VAL A 77 3.09 1.73 0.74
N ASN A 78 2.94 2.99 0.33
CA ASN A 78 1.77 3.45 -0.41
C ASN A 78 1.64 2.76 -1.77
N ALA A 79 2.73 2.63 -2.51
CA ALA A 79 2.72 1.91 -3.78
C ALA A 79 2.27 0.46 -3.61
N ALA A 80 2.72 -0.22 -2.55
CA ALA A 80 2.31 -1.58 -2.25
C ALA A 80 0.85 -1.69 -1.79
N HIS A 81 0.40 -0.75 -0.95
CA HIS A 81 -0.97 -0.72 -0.44
C HIS A 81 -2.00 -0.56 -1.57
N TYR A 82 -1.70 0.29 -2.56
CA TYR A 82 -2.65 0.63 -3.62
C TYR A 82 -2.40 -0.08 -4.96
N GLY A 83 -1.50 -1.05 -5.00
CA GLY A 83 -1.31 -1.90 -6.17
C GLY A 83 -0.43 -1.32 -7.27
N HIS A 84 0.38 -0.31 -6.98
CA HIS A 84 1.17 0.40 -7.98
C HIS A 84 2.55 -0.22 -8.18
N LEU A 85 2.61 -1.41 -8.80
CA LEU A 85 3.83 -2.20 -8.98
C LEU A 85 4.95 -1.42 -9.68
N GLU A 86 4.64 -0.67 -10.73
CA GLU A 86 5.66 0.07 -11.49
C GLU A 86 6.25 1.24 -10.68
N VAL A 87 5.43 1.87 -9.83
CA VAL A 87 5.91 2.88 -8.86
C VAL A 87 6.86 2.23 -7.85
N LEU A 88 6.48 1.08 -7.30
CA LEU A 88 7.29 0.35 -6.33
C LEU A 88 8.63 -0.07 -6.94
N LYS A 89 8.61 -0.66 -8.14
CA LYS A 89 9.82 -1.09 -8.85
C LYS A 89 10.77 0.09 -9.08
N TRP A 90 10.23 1.17 -9.61
CA TRP A 90 11.04 2.36 -9.88
C TRP A 90 11.59 2.97 -8.59
N ALA A 91 10.76 3.15 -7.55
CA ALA A 91 11.21 3.70 -6.28
C ALA A 91 12.34 2.87 -5.67
N ARG A 92 12.26 1.54 -5.74
CA ARG A 92 13.33 0.65 -5.27
C ARG A 92 14.61 0.77 -6.10
N SER A 93 14.51 0.87 -7.42
CA SER A 93 15.69 1.08 -8.28
C SER A 93 16.43 2.40 -7.98
N GLU A 94 15.71 3.41 -7.48
CA GLU A 94 16.24 4.69 -7.04
C GLU A 94 16.65 4.71 -5.54
N GLY A 95 16.65 3.55 -4.88
CA GLY A 95 17.09 3.42 -3.49
C GLY A 95 16.08 3.87 -2.43
N CYS A 96 14.80 3.95 -2.74
CA CYS A 96 13.78 4.26 -1.74
C CYS A 96 13.79 3.19 -0.64
N PRO A 97 13.83 3.55 0.66
CA PRO A 97 13.75 2.58 1.73
C PRO A 97 12.39 1.87 1.75
N TRP A 98 12.36 0.69 2.35
CA TRP A 98 11.13 -0.05 2.66
C TRP A 98 11.30 -0.90 3.91
N ASP A 99 10.19 -1.37 4.45
CA ASP A 99 10.09 -2.21 5.63
C ASP A 99 9.09 -3.36 5.41
N GLU A 100 8.78 -4.10 6.47
CA GLU A 100 7.83 -5.22 6.45
C GLU A 100 6.40 -4.81 6.08
N TRP A 101 6.05 -3.54 6.25
CA TRP A 101 4.71 -3.04 5.89
C TRP A 101 4.42 -3.14 4.39
N VAL A 102 5.46 -3.10 3.53
CA VAL A 102 5.29 -3.30 2.08
C VAL A 102 4.67 -4.67 1.80
N CYS A 103 5.22 -5.73 2.40
CA CYS A 103 4.67 -7.08 2.25
C CYS A 103 3.29 -7.23 2.91
N SER A 104 3.12 -6.66 4.10
CA SER A 104 1.87 -6.72 4.87
C SER A 104 0.71 -6.03 4.13
N TYR A 105 0.93 -4.83 3.60
CA TYR A 105 -0.09 -4.11 2.84
C TYR A 105 -0.36 -4.71 1.46
N ALA A 106 0.64 -5.26 0.79
CA ALA A 106 0.41 -6.03 -0.42
C ALA A 106 -0.48 -7.25 -0.15
N ALA A 107 -0.27 -7.92 0.99
CA ALA A 107 -1.04 -9.10 1.36
C ALA A 107 -2.50 -8.78 1.73
N ILE A 108 -2.73 -7.72 2.53
CA ILE A 108 -4.10 -7.33 2.94
C ILE A 108 -4.96 -6.92 1.74
N ASN A 109 -4.35 -6.32 0.72
CA ASN A 109 -5.07 -5.86 -0.47
C ASN A 109 -5.03 -6.85 -1.66
N GLY A 110 -4.45 -8.03 -1.47
CA GLY A 110 -4.44 -9.07 -2.49
C GLY A 110 -3.48 -8.83 -3.66
N HIS A 111 -2.51 -7.93 -3.50
CA HIS A 111 -1.56 -7.55 -4.55
C HIS A 111 -0.42 -8.58 -4.67
N LEU A 112 -0.75 -9.78 -5.16
CA LEU A 112 0.18 -10.91 -5.22
C LEU A 112 1.46 -10.60 -6.00
N GLU A 113 1.39 -9.90 -7.11
CA GLU A 113 2.57 -9.59 -7.94
C GLU A 113 3.52 -8.60 -7.22
N ILE A 114 2.97 -7.66 -6.44
CA ILE A 114 3.76 -6.78 -5.57
C ILE A 114 4.45 -7.58 -4.48
N LEU A 115 3.72 -8.48 -3.83
CA LEU A 115 4.29 -9.34 -2.79
C LEU A 115 5.40 -10.24 -3.34
N LYS A 116 5.22 -10.83 -4.52
CA LYS A 116 6.25 -11.61 -5.21
C LYS A 116 7.49 -10.78 -5.50
N TYR A 117 7.31 -9.59 -6.08
CA TYR A 117 8.41 -8.67 -6.36
C TYR A 117 9.13 -8.26 -5.07
N ALA A 118 8.40 -7.81 -4.05
CA ALA A 118 9.01 -7.38 -2.80
C ALA A 118 9.86 -8.49 -2.17
N ARG A 119 9.38 -9.73 -2.17
CA ARG A 119 10.15 -10.88 -1.67
C ARG A 119 11.37 -11.22 -2.51
N SER A 120 11.28 -11.15 -3.83
CA SER A 120 12.45 -11.38 -4.71
C SER A 120 13.56 -10.36 -4.48
N GLU A 121 13.21 -9.14 -4.07
CA GLU A 121 14.13 -8.07 -3.74
C GLU A 121 14.54 -8.03 -2.24
N GLY A 122 14.18 -9.08 -1.48
CA GLY A 122 14.60 -9.23 -0.08
C GLY A 122 13.81 -8.38 0.94
N CYS A 123 12.62 -7.91 0.59
CA CYS A 123 11.76 -7.20 1.56
C CYS A 123 11.46 -8.11 2.77
N PRO A 124 11.66 -7.64 4.02
CA PRO A 124 11.32 -8.42 5.19
C PRO A 124 9.82 -8.70 5.27
N TRP A 125 9.45 -9.79 5.92
CA TRP A 125 8.08 -10.14 6.25
C TRP A 125 8.01 -10.98 7.51
N ASP A 126 6.84 -11.03 8.13
CA ASP A 126 6.52 -11.81 9.30
C ASP A 126 5.15 -12.51 9.14
N GLU A 127 4.60 -13.06 10.21
CA GLU A 127 3.28 -13.71 10.24
C GLU A 127 2.13 -12.80 9.83
N LYS A 128 2.28 -11.47 9.96
CA LYS A 128 1.25 -10.49 9.56
C LYS A 128 0.87 -10.59 8.09
N VAL A 129 1.78 -11.05 7.23
CA VAL A 129 1.44 -11.27 5.81
C VAL A 129 0.35 -12.33 5.68
N CYS A 130 0.46 -13.45 6.40
CA CYS A 130 -0.56 -14.50 6.39
C CYS A 130 -1.85 -14.07 7.11
N GLU A 131 -1.73 -13.38 8.26
CA GLU A 131 -2.85 -12.82 9.01
C GLU A 131 -3.68 -11.84 8.17
N ASN A 132 -3.00 -10.89 7.51
CA ASN A 132 -3.61 -9.88 6.65
C ASN A 132 -4.26 -10.48 5.39
N ALA A 133 -3.61 -11.47 4.78
CA ALA A 133 -4.21 -12.20 3.67
C ALA A 133 -5.50 -12.92 4.10
N ALA A 134 -5.51 -13.52 5.29
CA ALA A 134 -6.68 -14.18 5.83
C ALA A 134 -7.80 -13.21 6.22
N TRP A 135 -7.43 -12.04 6.79
CA TRP A 135 -8.39 -10.99 7.17
C TRP A 135 -9.25 -10.51 6.00
N ASN A 136 -8.67 -10.38 4.81
CA ASN A 136 -9.39 -9.92 3.61
C ASN A 136 -9.74 -11.06 2.62
N GLY A 137 -9.59 -12.32 3.01
CA GLY A 137 -9.99 -13.44 2.17
C GLY A 137 -9.08 -13.71 0.96
N ASN A 138 -7.87 -13.19 0.96
CA ASN A 138 -6.93 -13.27 -0.16
C ASN A 138 -6.25 -14.65 -0.21
N LEU A 139 -7.02 -15.68 -0.56
CA LEU A 139 -6.59 -17.08 -0.53
C LEU A 139 -5.34 -17.34 -1.39
N GLU A 140 -5.24 -16.76 -2.57
CA GLU A 140 -4.08 -16.97 -3.46
C GLU A 140 -2.80 -16.35 -2.90
N VAL A 141 -2.91 -15.17 -2.25
CA VAL A 141 -1.81 -14.56 -1.51
C VAL A 141 -1.37 -15.45 -0.36
N LEU A 142 -2.31 -15.95 0.43
CA LEU A 142 -2.02 -16.84 1.56
C LEU A 142 -1.36 -18.13 1.10
N LYS A 143 -1.87 -18.78 0.06
CA LYS A 143 -1.28 -19.98 -0.53
C LYS A 143 0.15 -19.75 -0.97
N TRP A 144 0.37 -18.66 -1.70
CA TRP A 144 1.71 -18.34 -2.19
C TRP A 144 2.65 -18.02 -1.03
N ALA A 145 2.27 -17.15 -0.08
CA ALA A 145 3.09 -16.79 1.07
C ALA A 145 3.53 -18.05 1.85
N ARG A 146 2.62 -18.97 2.11
CA ARG A 146 2.93 -20.24 2.76
C ARG A 146 3.86 -21.13 1.95
N SER A 147 3.72 -21.16 0.62
CA SER A 147 4.64 -21.91 -0.25
C SER A 147 6.07 -21.35 -0.20
N GLN A 148 6.23 -20.08 0.14
CA GLN A 148 7.52 -19.42 0.32
C GLN A 148 8.03 -19.44 1.78
N GLY A 149 7.36 -20.20 2.66
CA GLY A 149 7.78 -20.34 4.05
C GLY A 149 7.39 -19.20 4.98
N CYS A 150 6.46 -18.31 4.58
CA CYS A 150 5.96 -17.27 5.48
C CYS A 150 5.41 -17.90 6.77
N PRO A 151 5.81 -17.43 7.96
CA PRO A 151 5.25 -17.94 9.21
C PRO A 151 3.75 -17.66 9.31
N TRP A 152 3.05 -18.41 10.12
CA TRP A 152 1.65 -18.19 10.48
C TRP A 152 1.37 -18.68 11.90
N ASN A 153 0.29 -18.21 12.48
CA ASN A 153 -0.17 -18.52 13.83
C ASN A 153 -1.71 -18.73 13.82
N GLU A 154 -2.31 -18.85 14.99
CA GLU A 154 -3.77 -19.01 15.18
C GLU A 154 -4.58 -17.84 14.62
N GLU A 155 -4.02 -16.63 14.56
CA GLU A 155 -4.71 -15.43 14.04
C GLU A 155 -5.13 -15.58 12.57
N VAL A 156 -4.44 -16.39 11.78
CA VAL A 156 -4.84 -16.68 10.39
C VAL A 156 -6.23 -17.34 10.36
N CYS A 157 -6.45 -18.34 11.20
CA CYS A 157 -7.75 -19.01 11.29
C CYS A 157 -8.81 -18.10 11.96
N SER A 158 -8.43 -17.37 13.00
CA SER A 158 -9.29 -16.41 13.71
C SER A 158 -9.79 -15.33 12.76
N ASN A 159 -8.87 -14.67 12.04
CA ASN A 159 -9.20 -13.64 11.07
C ASN A 159 -10.13 -14.15 9.96
N ALA A 160 -9.84 -15.32 9.41
CA ALA A 160 -10.69 -15.93 8.39
C ALA A 160 -12.10 -16.25 8.91
N ALA A 161 -12.20 -16.78 10.13
CA ALA A 161 -13.48 -17.11 10.77
C ALA A 161 -14.31 -15.85 11.05
N VAL A 162 -13.73 -14.85 11.75
CA VAL A 162 -14.42 -13.59 12.11
C VAL A 162 -14.88 -12.83 10.87
N LYS A 163 -14.13 -12.90 9.77
CA LYS A 163 -14.49 -12.23 8.51
C LYS A 163 -15.36 -13.06 7.57
N GLY A 164 -15.67 -14.31 7.94
CA GLY A 164 -16.51 -15.20 7.15
C GLY A 164 -15.82 -15.74 5.88
N HIS A 165 -14.48 -15.73 5.84
CA HIS A 165 -13.72 -16.23 4.68
C HIS A 165 -13.55 -17.75 4.74
N LEU A 166 -14.65 -18.48 4.51
CA LEU A 166 -14.75 -19.93 4.69
C LEU A 166 -13.71 -20.70 3.88
N GLU A 167 -13.44 -20.33 2.63
CA GLU A 167 -12.45 -21.03 1.78
C GLU A 167 -11.02 -20.85 2.31
N VAL A 168 -10.70 -19.67 2.86
CA VAL A 168 -9.43 -19.40 3.54
C VAL A 168 -9.31 -20.28 4.78
N LEU A 169 -10.36 -20.32 5.63
CA LEU A 169 -10.39 -21.12 6.85
C LEU A 169 -10.24 -22.61 6.56
N LYS A 170 -11.03 -23.15 5.60
CA LYS A 170 -10.94 -24.56 5.18
C LYS A 170 -9.53 -24.92 4.71
N TRP A 171 -8.98 -24.06 3.83
CA TRP A 171 -7.64 -24.28 3.30
C TRP A 171 -6.57 -24.24 4.41
N ALA A 172 -6.57 -23.19 5.25
CA ALA A 172 -5.61 -23.03 6.33
C ALA A 172 -5.64 -24.24 7.27
N ARG A 173 -6.82 -24.72 7.66
CA ARG A 173 -6.99 -25.91 8.49
C ARG A 173 -6.48 -27.17 7.81
N SER A 174 -6.75 -27.37 6.53
CA SER A 174 -6.24 -28.51 5.77
C SER A 174 -4.69 -28.56 5.69
N ARG A 175 -4.04 -27.42 5.94
CA ARG A 175 -2.58 -27.25 5.96
C ARG A 175 -1.98 -27.21 7.36
N GLY A 176 -2.80 -27.49 8.40
CA GLY A 176 -2.34 -27.57 9.78
C GLY A 176 -2.16 -26.22 10.49
N CYS A 177 -2.82 -25.17 10.00
CA CYS A 177 -2.82 -23.87 10.71
C CYS A 177 -3.41 -24.09 12.12
N PRO A 178 -2.74 -23.60 13.18
CA PRO A 178 -3.31 -23.66 14.52
C PRO A 178 -4.60 -22.85 14.60
N TRP A 179 -5.45 -23.18 15.54
CA TRP A 179 -6.62 -22.39 15.94
C TRP A 179 -6.94 -22.64 17.41
N ASP A 180 -7.52 -21.65 18.06
CA ASP A 180 -7.95 -21.71 19.45
C ASP A 180 -9.41 -22.19 19.59
N VAL A 181 -9.90 -22.23 20.83
CA VAL A 181 -11.27 -22.66 21.14
C VAL A 181 -12.30 -21.66 20.61
N GLU A 182 -12.01 -20.36 20.70
CA GLU A 182 -12.89 -19.28 20.26
C GLU A 182 -13.07 -19.31 18.74
N THR A 183 -11.96 -19.44 18.00
CA THR A 183 -11.99 -19.63 16.55
C THR A 183 -12.83 -20.85 16.13
N ARG A 184 -12.76 -21.95 16.92
CA ARG A 184 -13.55 -23.14 16.64
C ARG A 184 -15.05 -22.86 16.81
N GLU A 185 -15.45 -22.12 17.83
CA GLU A 185 -16.84 -21.76 18.06
C GLU A 185 -17.41 -20.90 16.93
N TYR A 186 -16.68 -19.87 16.51
CA TYR A 186 -17.02 -19.06 15.32
C TYR A 186 -17.12 -19.89 14.03
N ALA A 187 -16.18 -20.79 13.81
CA ALA A 187 -16.18 -21.65 12.63
C ALA A 187 -17.42 -22.58 12.60
N VAL A 188 -17.84 -23.11 13.76
CA VAL A 188 -19.05 -23.94 13.87
C VAL A 188 -20.30 -23.13 13.58
N GLU A 189 -20.38 -21.89 14.04
CA GLU A 189 -21.50 -21.00 13.79
C GLU A 189 -21.64 -20.67 12.30
N ILE A 190 -20.54 -20.30 11.65
CA ILE A 190 -20.50 -20.01 10.20
C ILE A 190 -20.87 -21.26 9.38
N LEU A 191 -20.32 -22.42 9.73
CA LEU A 191 -20.62 -23.68 9.02
C LEU A 191 -22.06 -24.17 9.21
N ARG A 192 -22.74 -23.79 10.31
CA ARG A 192 -24.17 -24.12 10.55
C ARG A 192 -25.12 -23.30 9.69
N VAL A 193 -24.71 -22.12 9.23
CA VAL A 193 -25.53 -21.25 8.38
C VAL A 193 -25.53 -21.72 6.92
N GLU A 194 -24.57 -22.54 6.51
CA GLU A 194 -24.45 -23.09 5.15
C GLU A 194 -25.08 -24.49 4.96
N ILE A 195 -25.71 -25.07 6.02
CA ILE A 195 -26.46 -26.31 5.96
C ILE A 195 -27.97 -26.02 6.08
#